data_e61a3aefa3bd43e97218fc07fec9262d
#
_entry.id   e61a3aefa3bd43e97218fc07fec9262d
#
_cell.length_a   1.000
_cell.length_b   1.000
_cell.length_c   1.000
_cell.angle_alpha   90.00
_cell.angle_beta   90.00
_cell.angle_gamma   90.00
#
_symmetry.space_group_name_H-M   'P 1'
#
loop_
_entity.id
_entity.type
_entity.pdbx_description
1 polymer ?
#
loop_
_entity_poly.entity_id
_entity_poly.type
_entity_poly.pdbx_seq_one_letter_code
_entity_poly.pdbx_strand_id
1 'polypeptide(L)'
;MSTTAGDAGSDGPAARLGFTPDTVVQELGWDEDVDEALRAAIEAQVGTALLDGDSREVVDGVLLWWRDGDGDLVDALVEALTDLGDGGAIWLLTPKIGRDGHVDPADVSEAAPVAGLATTTTQTASENWAATRLVTPRNARKSR
;
A
#
# COMPACT_ATOMS: atom_id res chain seq x y z
N MET A 1 -2.75 27.45 -16.71
CA MET A 1 -2.90 26.75 -16.42
C MET A 1 -3.18 26.11 -15.24
N SER A 2 -4.05 26.48 -14.53
CA SER A 2 -4.51 25.85 -13.36
C SER A 2 -4.80 24.41 -13.55
N THR A 3 -5.15 24.05 -14.70
CA THR A 3 -5.40 22.68 -14.97
C THR A 3 -4.18 21.81 -14.72
N THR A 4 -3.03 22.42 -14.73
CA THR A 4 -1.83 21.67 -14.48
C THR A 4 -1.83 21.03 -13.12
N ALA A 5 -2.30 21.74 -12.12
CA ALA A 5 -2.31 21.18 -10.78
C ALA A 5 -3.24 19.99 -10.68
N GLY A 6 -4.40 20.09 -11.27
CA GLY A 6 -5.32 18.97 -11.25
C GLY A 6 -4.80 17.79 -12.02
N ASP A 7 -4.18 18.07 -13.16
CA ASP A 7 -3.63 17.00 -13.96
C ASP A 7 -2.47 16.32 -13.26
N ALA A 8 -1.65 17.10 -12.58
CA ALA A 8 -0.54 16.52 -11.85
C ALA A 8 -1.04 15.57 -10.79
N GLY A 9 -2.11 15.91 -10.09
CA GLY A 9 -2.69 15.02 -9.12
C GLY A 9 -3.21 13.75 -9.73
N SER A 10 -3.85 13.84 -10.90
CA SER A 10 -4.41 12.67 -11.57
C SER A 10 -3.35 11.79 -12.15
N ASP A 11 -2.22 12.36 -12.55
CA ASP A 11 -1.19 11.63 -13.25
C ASP A 11 -0.01 11.24 -12.35
N GLY A 12 -0.04 11.64 -11.11
CA GLY A 12 1.09 11.40 -10.22
C GLY A 12 1.18 9.97 -9.76
N PRO A 13 2.24 9.66 -8.99
CA PRO A 13 2.46 8.29 -8.54
C PRO A 13 1.32 7.76 -7.67
N ALA A 14 0.74 8.59 -6.83
CA ALA A 14 -0.34 8.12 -5.97
C ALA A 14 -1.58 7.73 -6.79
N ALA A 15 -1.90 8.50 -7.83
CA ALA A 15 -3.03 8.16 -8.70
C ALA A 15 -2.75 6.87 -9.46
N ARG A 16 -1.52 6.69 -9.93
CA ARG A 16 -1.16 5.48 -10.66
C ARG A 16 -1.21 4.25 -9.78
N LEU A 17 -0.95 4.39 -8.49
CA LEU A 17 -1.04 3.27 -7.57
C LEU A 17 -2.47 2.91 -7.23
N GLY A 18 -3.41 3.79 -7.53
CA GLY A 18 -4.83 3.50 -7.29
C GLY A 18 -5.43 4.21 -6.10
N PHE A 19 -4.71 5.16 -5.48
CA PHE A 19 -5.28 5.94 -4.39
C PHE A 19 -6.30 6.92 -4.96
N THR A 20 -7.43 7.06 -4.28
CA THR A 20 -8.51 7.93 -4.73
C THR A 20 -8.86 8.95 -3.66
N PRO A 21 -9.45 10.07 -4.06
CA PRO A 21 -9.86 11.08 -3.08
C PRO A 21 -10.91 10.54 -2.10
N ASP A 22 -10.93 11.15 -0.94
CA ASP A 22 -11.91 10.86 0.09
C ASP A 22 -11.76 9.46 0.70
N THR A 23 -10.56 8.91 0.63
CA THR A 23 -10.28 7.64 1.29
C THR A 23 -9.39 7.88 2.51
N VAL A 24 -9.48 6.98 3.47
CA VAL A 24 -8.68 7.04 4.69
C VAL A 24 -7.62 5.94 4.61
N VAL A 25 -6.36 6.31 4.75
CA VAL A 25 -5.25 5.37 4.61
C VAL A 25 -4.43 5.35 5.89
N GLN A 26 -4.18 4.14 6.40
CA GLN A 26 -3.33 3.93 7.55
C GLN A 26 -1.93 3.55 7.08
N GLU A 27 -0.91 4.11 7.72
CA GLU A 27 0.48 3.80 7.37
C GLU A 27 1.09 2.92 8.43
N LEU A 28 1.70 1.81 7.99
CA LEU A 28 2.41 0.89 8.86
C LEU A 28 3.84 0.74 8.36
N GLY A 29 4.76 0.47 9.27
CA GLY A 29 6.13 0.18 8.88
C GLY A 29 6.98 1.39 8.54
N TRP A 30 6.56 2.58 8.93
CA TRP A 30 7.34 3.78 8.65
C TRP A 30 8.72 3.67 9.29
N ASP A 31 9.74 4.10 8.55
CA ASP A 31 11.09 4.22 9.08
C ASP A 31 11.77 5.33 8.29
N GLU A 32 12.99 5.60 8.60
CA GLU A 32 13.70 6.73 8.00
C GLU A 32 13.96 6.56 6.50
N ASP A 33 13.89 5.35 6.01
CA ASP A 33 14.17 5.07 4.59
C ASP A 33 12.97 5.24 3.68
N VAL A 34 11.80 5.61 4.21
CA VAL A 34 10.62 5.76 3.38
C VAL A 34 10.77 6.96 2.43
N ASP A 35 9.98 6.97 1.39
CA ASP A 35 10.00 8.05 0.41
C ASP A 35 8.99 9.12 0.84
N GLU A 36 9.50 10.23 1.39
CA GLU A 36 8.62 11.27 1.91
C GLU A 36 7.84 11.97 0.81
N ALA A 37 8.41 12.08 -0.38
CA ALA A 37 7.70 12.70 -1.49
C ALA A 37 6.52 11.84 -1.91
N LEU A 38 6.69 10.52 -1.89
CA LEU A 38 5.59 9.61 -2.19
C LEU A 38 4.51 9.72 -1.14
N ARG A 39 4.88 9.78 0.14
CA ARG A 39 3.91 9.94 1.22
C ARG A 39 3.10 11.22 1.03
N ALA A 40 3.77 12.31 0.71
CA ALA A 40 3.10 13.59 0.49
C ALA A 40 2.14 13.51 -0.71
N ALA A 41 2.55 12.82 -1.77
CA ALA A 41 1.70 12.66 -2.93
C ALA A 41 0.45 11.84 -2.60
N ILE A 42 0.60 10.82 -1.77
CA ILE A 42 -0.54 10.01 -1.36
C ILE A 42 -1.50 10.85 -0.51
N GLU A 43 -0.98 11.62 0.44
CA GLU A 43 -1.83 12.47 1.26
C GLU A 43 -2.57 13.50 0.42
N ALA A 44 -1.89 14.08 -0.57
CA ALA A 44 -2.52 15.04 -1.46
C ALA A 44 -3.61 14.37 -2.30
N GLN A 45 -3.36 13.16 -2.75
CA GLN A 45 -4.32 12.45 -3.59
C GLN A 45 -5.58 12.06 -2.81
N VAL A 46 -5.43 11.57 -1.58
CA VAL A 46 -6.58 11.13 -0.80
C VAL A 46 -7.25 12.28 -0.06
N GLY A 47 -6.55 13.37 0.16
CA GLY A 47 -7.15 14.58 0.75
C GLY A 47 -7.04 14.66 2.26
N THR A 48 -6.31 13.76 2.90
CA THR A 48 -6.14 13.80 4.34
C THR A 48 -4.80 13.15 4.71
N ALA A 49 -4.35 13.41 5.90
CA ALA A 49 -3.08 12.84 6.37
C ALA A 49 -3.20 11.34 6.58
N LEU A 50 -2.10 10.65 6.39
CA LEU A 50 -2.04 9.21 6.69
C LEU A 50 -2.20 9.01 8.19
N LEU A 51 -2.98 8.00 8.56
CA LEU A 51 -3.14 7.64 9.97
C LEU A 51 -1.97 6.76 10.39
N ASP A 52 -1.54 6.88 11.64
CA ASP A 52 -0.44 6.04 12.10
C ASP A 52 -0.95 4.66 12.54
N GLY A 53 -0.02 3.80 12.92
CA GLY A 53 -0.34 2.43 13.26
C GLY A 53 -1.16 2.27 14.53
N ASP A 54 -1.24 3.30 15.34
CA ASP A 54 -2.00 3.24 16.59
C ASP A 54 -3.47 3.65 16.41
N SER A 55 -3.82 4.12 15.22
CA SER A 55 -5.20 4.50 14.95
C SER A 55 -6.10 3.27 15.00
N ARG A 56 -7.29 3.43 15.52
CA ARG A 56 -8.27 2.34 15.60
C ARG A 56 -9.49 2.62 14.73
N GLU A 57 -9.34 3.44 13.73
CA GLU A 57 -10.45 3.74 12.83
C GLU A 57 -10.48 2.74 11.70
N VAL A 58 -11.66 2.47 11.18
CA VAL A 58 -11.78 1.68 9.95
C VAL A 58 -11.18 2.48 8.81
N VAL A 59 -10.32 1.87 8.03
CA VAL A 59 -9.63 2.54 6.95
C VAL A 59 -9.98 1.90 5.62
N ASP A 60 -9.79 2.68 4.55
CA ASP A 60 -10.05 2.21 3.19
C ASP A 60 -8.81 1.61 2.56
N GLY A 61 -7.66 1.93 3.10
CA GLY A 61 -6.41 1.39 2.59
C GLY A 61 -5.35 1.37 3.65
N VAL A 62 -4.36 0.54 3.44
CA VAL A 62 -3.19 0.47 4.31
C VAL A 62 -1.95 0.61 3.44
N LEU A 63 -1.04 1.50 3.83
CA LEU A 63 0.24 1.67 3.19
C LEU A 63 1.25 0.96 4.09
N LEU A 64 1.80 -0.16 3.64
CA LEU A 64 2.71 -0.96 4.45
C LEU A 64 4.09 -0.92 3.83
N TRP A 65 5.05 -0.31 4.55
CA TRP A 65 6.44 -0.30 4.14
C TRP A 65 7.10 -1.56 4.69
N TRP A 66 7.65 -2.40 3.82
CA TRP A 66 8.19 -3.69 4.23
C TRP A 66 9.56 -3.94 3.60
N ARG A 67 10.51 -4.42 4.42
CA ARG A 67 11.85 -4.75 3.96
C ARG A 67 12.15 -6.18 4.34
N ASP A 68 13.01 -6.81 3.56
CA ASP A 68 13.50 -8.13 3.95
C ASP A 68 14.18 -7.98 5.31
N GLY A 69 13.84 -8.83 6.24
CA GLY A 69 14.37 -8.73 7.59
C GLY A 69 13.44 -8.06 8.59
N ASP A 70 12.31 -7.54 8.14
CA ASP A 70 11.35 -6.90 9.06
C ASP A 70 10.51 -7.91 9.84
N GLY A 71 10.69 -9.17 9.59
CA GLY A 71 9.96 -10.20 10.30
C GLY A 71 9.17 -11.09 9.35
N ASP A 72 8.01 -11.54 9.81
CA ASP A 72 7.17 -12.44 9.03
C ASP A 72 6.16 -11.63 8.23
N LEU A 73 6.23 -11.74 6.91
CA LEU A 73 5.35 -10.98 6.03
C LEU A 73 3.88 -11.37 6.20
N VAL A 74 3.60 -12.66 6.40
CA VAL A 74 2.22 -13.09 6.61
C VAL A 74 1.64 -12.40 7.85
N ASP A 75 2.40 -12.37 8.94
CA ASP A 75 1.93 -11.72 10.15
C ASP A 75 1.70 -10.23 9.92
N ALA A 76 2.57 -9.59 9.18
CA ALA A 76 2.42 -8.16 8.89
C ALA A 76 1.18 -7.89 8.05
N LEU A 77 0.90 -8.76 7.09
CA LEU A 77 -0.29 -8.60 6.25
C LEU A 77 -1.56 -8.85 7.05
N VAL A 78 -1.55 -9.82 7.95
CA VAL A 78 -2.70 -10.07 8.82
C VAL A 78 -2.94 -8.87 9.73
N GLU A 79 -1.87 -8.30 10.25
CA GLU A 79 -2.00 -7.11 11.08
C GLU A 79 -2.57 -5.94 10.28
N ALA A 80 -2.13 -5.79 9.03
CA ALA A 80 -2.62 -4.71 8.17
C ALA A 80 -4.11 -4.84 7.88
N LEU A 81 -4.65 -6.05 7.94
CA LEU A 81 -6.06 -6.26 7.69
C LEU A 81 -6.94 -5.87 8.87
N THR A 82 -6.35 -5.65 10.03
CA THR A 82 -7.13 -5.47 11.28
C THR A 82 -8.19 -4.40 11.16
N ASP A 83 -7.83 -3.23 10.64
CA ASP A 83 -8.78 -2.13 10.56
C ASP A 83 -9.23 -1.83 9.13
N LEU A 84 -8.88 -2.69 8.19
CA LEU A 84 -9.22 -2.48 6.79
C LEU A 84 -10.70 -2.81 6.55
N GLY A 85 -11.42 -1.85 6.00
CA GLY A 85 -12.83 -2.03 5.71
C GLY A 85 -13.07 -2.86 4.46
N ASP A 86 -14.31 -3.24 4.25
CA ASP A 86 -14.69 -4.04 3.09
C ASP A 86 -14.35 -3.29 1.81
N GLY A 87 -13.75 -3.98 0.89
CA GLY A 87 -13.40 -3.39 -0.38
C GLY A 87 -12.10 -2.59 -0.36
N GLY A 88 -11.44 -2.55 0.78
CA GLY A 88 -10.19 -1.83 0.89
C GLY A 88 -9.02 -2.59 0.29
N ALA A 89 -7.87 -1.95 0.26
CA ALA A 89 -6.67 -2.52 -0.32
C ALA A 89 -5.46 -2.23 0.55
N ILE A 90 -4.46 -3.09 0.43
CA ILE A 90 -3.16 -2.88 1.05
C ILE A 90 -2.18 -2.58 -0.06
N TRP A 91 -1.42 -1.49 0.09
CA TRP A 91 -0.31 -1.19 -0.81
C TRP A 91 0.97 -1.57 -0.08
N LEU A 92 1.57 -2.68 -0.51
CA LEU A 92 2.79 -3.19 0.08
C LEU A 92 3.96 -2.56 -0.66
N LEU A 93 4.75 -1.76 0.04
CA LEU A 93 5.89 -1.09 -0.55
C LEU A 93 7.16 -1.81 -0.14
N THR A 94 7.93 -2.23 -1.12
CA THR A 94 9.16 -2.98 -0.88
C THR A 94 10.30 -2.32 -1.65
N PRO A 95 11.53 -2.38 -1.10
CA PRO A 95 12.68 -1.83 -1.84
C PRO A 95 12.90 -2.59 -3.14
N LYS A 96 13.27 -1.86 -4.17
CA LYS A 96 13.52 -2.45 -5.48
C LYS A 96 14.75 -3.33 -5.47
N ILE A 97 14.85 -4.18 -6.47
CA ILE A 97 16.00 -5.06 -6.64
C ILE A 97 17.29 -4.23 -6.65
N GLY A 98 18.31 -4.73 -5.99
CA GLY A 98 19.58 -4.04 -5.89
C GLY A 98 19.67 -3.09 -4.72
N ARG A 99 18.59 -2.91 -3.97
CA ARG A 99 18.59 -2.03 -2.81
C ARG A 99 18.55 -2.87 -1.54
N ASP A 100 19.08 -2.29 -0.46
CA ASP A 100 19.04 -2.97 0.84
C ASP A 100 17.58 -3.24 1.20
N GLY A 101 17.33 -4.43 1.68
CA GLY A 101 15.97 -4.80 2.10
C GLY A 101 15.07 -5.25 0.97
N HIS A 102 15.62 -5.43 -0.23
CA HIS A 102 14.81 -5.91 -1.35
C HIS A 102 14.10 -7.21 -0.98
N VAL A 103 12.83 -7.30 -1.35
CA VAL A 103 11.99 -8.48 -1.07
C VAL A 103 11.74 -9.19 -2.39
N ASP A 104 11.98 -10.50 -2.40
CA ASP A 104 11.74 -11.30 -3.60
C ASP A 104 10.25 -11.29 -3.91
N PRO A 105 9.84 -11.00 -5.14
CA PRO A 105 8.41 -11.03 -5.49
C PRO A 105 7.76 -12.36 -5.19
N ALA A 106 8.51 -13.47 -5.23
CA ALA A 106 7.95 -14.77 -4.90
C ALA A 106 7.51 -14.84 -3.45
N ASP A 107 8.22 -14.17 -2.56
CA ASP A 107 7.84 -14.15 -1.14
C ASP A 107 6.50 -13.46 -0.95
N VAL A 108 6.24 -12.40 -1.71
CA VAL A 108 4.97 -11.70 -1.65
C VAL A 108 3.86 -12.57 -2.21
N SER A 109 4.13 -13.22 -3.34
CA SER A 109 3.13 -14.08 -3.97
C SER A 109 2.75 -15.26 -3.09
N GLU A 110 3.69 -15.76 -2.29
CA GLU A 110 3.41 -16.87 -1.39
C GLU A 110 2.71 -16.41 -0.12
N ALA A 111 3.06 -15.23 0.39
CA ALA A 111 2.49 -14.75 1.65
C ALA A 111 1.05 -14.27 1.48
N ALA A 112 0.72 -13.67 0.34
CA ALA A 112 -0.59 -13.05 0.15
C ALA A 112 -1.74 -14.04 0.36
N PRO A 113 -1.76 -15.20 -0.31
CA PRO A 113 -2.89 -16.13 -0.11
C PRO A 113 -2.94 -16.68 1.31
N VAL A 114 -1.81 -16.86 1.97
CA VAL A 114 -1.80 -17.35 3.34
C VAL A 114 -2.49 -16.35 4.26
N ALA A 115 -2.33 -15.06 3.99
CA ALA A 115 -2.99 -14.01 4.76
C ALA A 115 -4.43 -13.76 4.29
N GLY A 116 -4.88 -14.47 3.27
CA GLY A 116 -6.23 -14.29 2.75
C GLY A 116 -6.35 -13.18 1.72
N LEU A 117 -5.26 -12.86 1.05
CA LEU A 117 -5.22 -11.75 0.11
C LEU A 117 -4.88 -12.23 -1.29
N ALA A 118 -5.21 -11.43 -2.27
CA ALA A 118 -4.82 -11.65 -3.66
C ALA A 118 -4.07 -10.42 -4.16
N THR A 119 -3.02 -10.67 -4.94
CA THR A 119 -2.28 -9.56 -5.55
C THR A 119 -3.02 -9.10 -6.80
N THR A 120 -3.06 -7.80 -7.03
CA THR A 120 -3.73 -7.29 -8.23
C THR A 120 -2.73 -6.66 -9.19
N THR A 121 -1.91 -5.74 -8.71
CA THR A 121 -0.93 -5.09 -9.58
C THR A 121 0.38 -4.93 -8.82
N THR A 122 1.48 -4.94 -9.56
CA THR A 122 2.79 -4.60 -9.02
C THR A 122 3.40 -3.57 -9.95
N GLN A 123 3.89 -2.48 -9.40
CA GLN A 123 4.44 -1.43 -10.22
C GLN A 123 5.46 -0.62 -9.43
N THR A 124 6.19 0.22 -10.15
CA THR A 124 7.12 1.14 -9.49
C THR A 124 6.32 2.21 -8.76
N ALA A 125 6.62 2.40 -7.49
CA ALA A 125 6.00 3.45 -6.71
C ALA A 125 6.86 4.71 -6.73
N SER A 126 8.16 4.54 -6.63
CA SER A 126 9.09 5.65 -6.67
C SER A 126 10.42 5.12 -7.14
N GLU A 127 11.44 5.95 -7.09
CA GLU A 127 12.76 5.56 -7.58
C GLU A 127 13.29 4.31 -6.88
N ASN A 128 13.04 4.19 -5.59
CA ASN A 128 13.62 3.11 -4.79
C ASN A 128 12.62 2.07 -4.29
N TRP A 129 11.34 2.30 -4.51
CA TRP A 129 10.30 1.44 -3.94
C TRP A 129 9.36 0.92 -5.02
N ALA A 130 9.01 -0.36 -4.87
CA ALA A 130 7.97 -0.98 -5.69
C ALA A 130 6.73 -1.15 -4.85
N ALA A 131 5.57 -1.14 -5.48
CA ALA A 131 4.30 -1.30 -4.78
C ALA A 131 3.54 -2.49 -5.34
N THR A 132 3.03 -3.33 -4.44
CA THR A 132 2.14 -4.41 -4.80
C THR A 132 0.81 -4.16 -4.13
N ARG A 133 -0.25 -4.09 -4.91
CA ARG A 133 -1.59 -3.85 -4.36
C ARG A 133 -2.24 -5.18 -4.06
N LEU A 134 -2.76 -5.31 -2.84
CA LEU A 134 -3.35 -6.55 -2.35
C LEU A 134 -4.79 -6.29 -1.93
N VAL A 135 -5.68 -7.21 -2.25
CA VAL A 135 -7.08 -7.06 -1.88
C VAL A 135 -7.60 -8.39 -1.35
N THR A 136 -8.72 -8.35 -0.63
CA THR A 136 -9.38 -9.58 -0.24
C THR A 136 -10.16 -10.08 -1.45
N PRO A 137 -10.06 -11.38 -1.77
CA PRO A 137 -10.74 -11.90 -2.96
C PRO A 137 -12.24 -12.03 -2.72
N ARG A 138 -12.96 -10.98 -3.03
CA ARG A 138 -14.38 -10.93 -2.76
C ARG A 138 -15.16 -11.99 -3.50
N ASN A 139 -14.68 -12.34 -4.69
CA ASN A 139 -15.38 -13.32 -5.48
C ASN A 139 -15.45 -14.68 -4.81
N ALA A 140 -14.45 -15.00 -4.02
CA ALA A 140 -14.46 -16.28 -3.31
C ALA A 140 -15.62 -16.36 -2.35
N ARG A 141 -15.95 -15.26 -1.71
CA ARG A 141 -17.06 -15.25 -0.79
C ARG A 141 -18.38 -15.32 -1.50
N LYS A 142 -18.47 -14.65 -2.62
CA LYS A 142 -19.72 -14.61 -3.31
C LYS A 142 -20.08 -15.90 -3.93
N SER A 143 -19.10 -16.67 -4.27
CA SER A 143 -19.37 -17.90 -4.91
C SER A 143 -20.10 -18.88 -4.08
N ARG A 144 -20.27 -18.66 -2.91
CA ARG A 144 -20.90 -19.59 -2.13
C ARG A 144 -22.12 -19.49 -1.98
#